data_ce041dd3bbe2d0e5f4ad38e09d686907
#
_entry.id   ce041dd3bbe2d0e5f4ad38e09d686907
#
_cell.length_a   1.000
_cell.length_b   1.000
_cell.length_c   1.000
_cell.angle_alpha   90.00
_cell.angle_beta   90.00
_cell.angle_gamma   90.00
#
_symmetry.space_group_name_H-M   'P 1'
#
loop_
_entity.id
_entity.type
_entity.pdbx_description
1 polymer ?
#
loop_
_entity_poly.entity_id
_entity_poly.type
_entity_poly.pdbx_seq_one_letter_code
_entity_poly.pdbx_strand_id
1 'polypeptide(L)'
;NLDPENAIFINAYFPHRLMSLADELNSKLIHISTDCVFSGTKEMPYIEKDFKDGKDAYAKSKGLGEIINKNHLTLRTSVIGPELKRDGEELFHWFMSQTGQVNGFTQAIWSGVTTLILAKVVDWAIEHEITGLYHVTNNNSIDKYSLLCLIKKYTKKNISIIPVEDKKPNKSFIDTRNELDFIIPSYEVMIRKMIDMMLQNKEIYEQYESNSARK
;
A
#
# COMPACT_ATOMS: atom_id res chain seq x y z
N ASN A 1 18.88 -1.70 5.36
CA ASN A 1 18.68 -3.16 5.18
C ASN A 1 18.05 -3.73 6.43
N LEU A 2 16.85 -4.30 6.28
CA LEU A 2 16.18 -4.98 7.38
C LEU A 2 17.04 -6.20 7.77
N ASP A 3 17.38 -6.31 9.06
CA ASP A 3 18.07 -7.50 9.55
C ASP A 3 17.21 -8.75 9.29
N PRO A 4 17.72 -9.79 8.61
CA PRO A 4 16.94 -10.97 8.24
C PRO A 4 16.31 -11.69 9.43
N GLU A 5 16.96 -11.75 10.58
CA GLU A 5 16.44 -12.38 11.80
C GLU A 5 15.20 -11.63 12.30
N ASN A 6 15.29 -10.31 12.45
CA ASN A 6 14.17 -9.47 12.84
C ASN A 6 13.05 -9.48 11.79
N ALA A 7 13.40 -9.52 10.50
CA ALA A 7 12.40 -9.64 9.43
C ALA A 7 11.60 -10.94 9.54
N ILE A 8 12.27 -12.07 9.78
CA ILE A 8 11.61 -13.38 9.95
C ILE A 8 10.75 -13.36 11.22
N PHE A 9 11.28 -12.85 12.32
CA PHE A 9 10.53 -12.80 13.59
C PHE A 9 9.26 -11.96 13.47
N ILE A 10 9.37 -10.72 13.01
CA ILE A 10 8.25 -9.77 12.98
C ILE A 10 7.27 -10.08 11.83
N ASN A 11 7.77 -10.37 10.63
CA ASN A 11 6.92 -10.50 9.46
C ASN A 11 6.41 -11.90 9.20
N ALA A 12 7.10 -12.94 9.68
CA ALA A 12 6.70 -14.34 9.47
C ALA A 12 6.19 -15.00 10.75
N TYR A 13 7.00 -15.09 11.80
CA TYR A 13 6.65 -15.83 13.01
C TYR A 13 5.53 -15.13 13.81
N PHE A 14 5.65 -13.84 14.05
CA PHE A 14 4.73 -13.10 14.90
C PHE A 14 3.27 -13.10 14.39
N PRO A 15 2.96 -12.92 13.09
CA PRO A 15 1.59 -13.05 12.59
C PRO A 15 0.96 -14.42 12.89
N HIS A 16 1.71 -15.51 12.77
CA HIS A 16 1.20 -16.85 13.11
C HIS A 16 0.98 -17.03 14.61
N ARG A 17 1.80 -16.40 15.46
CA ARG A 17 1.55 -16.40 16.91
C ARG A 17 0.30 -15.60 17.28
N LEU A 18 0.09 -14.45 16.64
CA LEU A 18 -1.15 -13.67 16.81
C LEU A 18 -2.37 -14.47 16.32
N MET A 19 -2.25 -15.19 15.22
CA MET A 19 -3.30 -16.08 14.73
C MET A 19 -3.68 -17.13 15.79
N SER A 20 -2.70 -17.82 16.38
CA SER A 20 -2.97 -18.83 17.41
C SER A 20 -3.67 -18.22 18.63
N LEU A 21 -3.23 -17.03 19.07
CA LEU A 21 -3.89 -16.32 20.18
C LEU A 21 -5.31 -15.88 19.82
N ALA A 22 -5.53 -15.44 18.58
CA ALA A 22 -6.86 -15.06 18.11
C ALA A 22 -7.82 -16.27 18.10
N ASP A 23 -7.34 -17.44 17.66
CA ASP A 23 -8.13 -18.70 17.74
C ASP A 23 -8.47 -19.06 19.18
N GLU A 24 -7.52 -18.99 20.12
CA GLU A 24 -7.74 -19.24 21.55
C GLU A 24 -8.78 -18.29 22.17
N LEU A 25 -8.83 -17.04 21.69
CA LEU A 25 -9.75 -16.00 22.16
C LEU A 25 -11.05 -15.93 21.35
N ASN A 26 -11.28 -16.86 20.42
CA ASN A 26 -12.42 -16.83 19.48
C ASN A 26 -12.55 -15.47 18.76
N SER A 27 -11.41 -14.88 18.38
CA SER A 27 -11.33 -13.58 17.72
C SER A 27 -10.84 -13.73 16.29
N LYS A 28 -11.25 -12.81 15.42
CA LYS A 28 -10.79 -12.75 14.02
C LYS A 28 -9.54 -11.88 13.92
N LEU A 29 -8.49 -12.40 13.30
CA LEU A 29 -7.30 -11.62 12.93
C LEU A 29 -7.46 -11.08 11.51
N ILE A 30 -7.21 -9.78 11.34
CA ILE A 30 -7.05 -9.14 10.02
C ILE A 30 -5.57 -8.79 9.86
N HIS A 31 -4.91 -9.45 8.92
CA HIS A 31 -3.49 -9.28 8.63
C HIS A 31 -3.30 -8.47 7.35
N ILE A 32 -2.43 -7.46 7.38
CA ILE A 32 -2.08 -6.66 6.20
C ILE A 32 -0.77 -7.19 5.59
N SER A 33 -0.85 -7.64 4.33
CA SER A 33 0.28 -8.07 3.53
C SER A 33 0.60 -7.04 2.42
N THR A 34 1.56 -7.36 1.56
CA THR A 34 2.17 -6.42 0.61
C THR A 34 2.29 -7.02 -0.79
N ASP A 35 2.25 -6.17 -1.83
CA ASP A 35 2.62 -6.51 -3.21
C ASP A 35 4.10 -6.90 -3.35
N CYS A 36 4.94 -6.54 -2.39
CA CYS A 36 6.35 -6.91 -2.39
C CYS A 36 6.61 -8.42 -2.29
N VAL A 37 5.60 -9.23 -1.94
CA VAL A 37 5.70 -10.70 -2.03
C VAL A 37 5.93 -11.18 -3.47
N PHE A 38 5.70 -10.33 -4.46
CA PHE A 38 5.92 -10.58 -5.88
C PHE A 38 7.22 -9.94 -6.38
N SER A 39 7.89 -10.59 -7.32
CA SER A 39 9.12 -10.09 -7.95
C SER A 39 8.86 -8.96 -8.96
N GLY A 40 7.68 -8.92 -9.56
CA GLY A 40 7.34 -7.99 -10.63
C GLY A 40 7.90 -8.38 -12.00
N THR A 41 8.23 -9.65 -12.20
CA THR A 41 8.74 -10.16 -13.50
C THR A 41 7.63 -10.71 -14.41
N LYS A 42 6.43 -10.85 -13.91
CA LYS A 42 5.25 -11.28 -14.67
C LYS A 42 4.74 -10.15 -15.56
N GLU A 43 4.38 -10.45 -16.81
CA GLU A 43 3.83 -9.47 -17.76
C GLU A 43 2.40 -9.03 -17.40
N MET A 44 1.59 -9.98 -16.92
CA MET A 44 0.21 -9.72 -16.50
C MET A 44 0.14 -9.35 -15.00
N PRO A 45 -0.90 -8.63 -14.56
CA PRO A 45 -1.12 -8.40 -13.15
C PRO A 45 -1.16 -9.70 -12.33
N TYR A 46 -0.65 -9.66 -11.10
CA TYR A 46 -0.70 -10.80 -10.19
C TYR A 46 -2.13 -11.01 -9.65
N ILE A 47 -2.44 -12.28 -9.39
CA ILE A 47 -3.68 -12.70 -8.74
C ILE A 47 -3.37 -13.36 -7.39
N GLU A 48 -4.39 -13.57 -6.54
CA GLU A 48 -4.20 -14.10 -5.18
C GLU A 48 -3.48 -15.45 -5.15
N LYS A 49 -3.70 -16.29 -6.16
CA LYS A 49 -3.14 -17.64 -6.27
C LYS A 49 -1.74 -17.69 -6.88
N ASP A 50 -1.21 -16.55 -7.35
CA ASP A 50 0.12 -16.51 -7.93
C ASP A 50 1.19 -16.83 -6.90
N PHE A 51 2.26 -17.48 -7.36
CA PHE A 51 3.39 -17.81 -6.51
C PHE A 51 4.10 -16.54 -6.02
N LYS A 52 4.41 -16.50 -4.72
CA LYS A 52 5.13 -15.41 -4.07
C LYS A 52 6.63 -15.56 -4.35
N ASP A 53 7.09 -14.91 -5.40
CA ASP A 53 8.44 -15.03 -5.97
C ASP A 53 9.38 -13.87 -5.62
N GLY A 54 8.99 -13.04 -4.64
CA GLY A 54 9.82 -11.96 -4.11
C GLY A 54 11.15 -12.46 -3.57
N LYS A 55 12.24 -11.71 -3.82
CA LYS A 55 13.61 -12.23 -3.67
C LYS A 55 14.31 -11.82 -2.40
N ASP A 56 14.01 -10.62 -1.88
CA ASP A 56 14.67 -10.07 -0.69
C ASP A 56 14.09 -10.62 0.62
N ALA A 57 14.74 -10.33 1.74
CA ALA A 57 14.34 -10.81 3.06
C ALA A 57 12.94 -10.30 3.47
N TYR A 58 12.62 -9.06 3.13
CA TYR A 58 11.31 -8.46 3.40
C TYR A 58 10.20 -9.19 2.64
N ALA A 59 10.35 -9.36 1.33
CA ALA A 59 9.39 -10.04 0.48
C ALA A 59 9.11 -11.48 0.95
N LYS A 60 10.19 -12.23 1.23
CA LYS A 60 10.10 -13.63 1.71
C LYS A 60 9.45 -13.72 3.08
N SER A 61 9.87 -12.89 4.04
CA SER A 61 9.32 -12.91 5.39
C SER A 61 7.84 -12.48 5.42
N LYS A 62 7.45 -11.44 4.68
CA LYS A 62 6.04 -11.04 4.53
C LYS A 62 5.21 -12.13 3.87
N GLY A 63 5.74 -12.77 2.82
CA GLY A 63 5.06 -13.86 2.14
C GLY A 63 4.85 -15.10 3.04
N LEU A 64 5.80 -15.40 3.93
CA LEU A 64 5.66 -16.48 4.93
C LEU A 64 4.66 -16.14 6.03
N GLY A 65 4.50 -14.87 6.37
CA GLY A 65 3.56 -14.41 7.41
C GLY A 65 2.11 -14.28 6.94
N GLU A 66 1.80 -14.51 5.68
CA GLU A 66 0.41 -14.48 5.20
C GLU A 66 -0.40 -15.63 5.78
N ILE A 67 -1.51 -15.29 6.40
CA ILE A 67 -2.45 -16.22 7.02
C ILE A 67 -3.58 -16.47 6.05
N ILE A 68 -3.67 -17.70 5.54
CA ILE A 68 -4.67 -18.09 4.53
C ILE A 68 -5.46 -19.28 5.07
N ASN A 69 -6.55 -19.00 5.77
CA ASN A 69 -7.46 -20.01 6.31
C ASN A 69 -8.91 -19.48 6.36
N LYS A 70 -9.82 -20.27 6.85
CA LYS A 70 -11.26 -19.95 6.91
C LYS A 70 -11.68 -19.14 8.15
N ASN A 71 -10.77 -18.84 9.07
CA ASN A 71 -11.09 -18.14 10.32
C ASN A 71 -10.61 -16.69 10.30
N HIS A 72 -9.54 -16.41 9.56
CA HIS A 72 -8.86 -15.12 9.56
C HIS A 72 -8.80 -14.51 8.16
N LEU A 73 -8.45 -13.23 8.08
CA LEU A 73 -8.39 -12.47 6.85
C LEU A 73 -6.97 -11.92 6.61
N THR A 74 -6.44 -12.12 5.42
CA THR A 74 -5.26 -11.41 4.93
C THR A 74 -5.64 -10.48 3.80
N LEU A 75 -5.35 -9.19 3.95
CA LEU A 75 -5.51 -8.16 2.93
C LEU A 75 -4.14 -7.84 2.33
N ARG A 76 -3.91 -8.28 1.09
CA ARG A 76 -2.69 -7.97 0.35
C ARG A 76 -2.89 -6.71 -0.47
N THR A 77 -2.04 -5.71 -0.25
CA THR A 77 -2.13 -4.42 -0.93
C THR A 77 -0.78 -3.73 -1.02
N SER A 78 -0.71 -2.63 -1.72
CA SER A 78 0.34 -1.62 -1.61
C SER A 78 -0.30 -0.32 -1.19
N VAL A 79 0.35 0.46 -0.34
CA VAL A 79 -0.28 1.61 0.31
C VAL A 79 0.48 2.89 0.01
N ILE A 80 -0.25 3.99 -0.17
CA ILE A 80 0.32 5.33 -0.25
C ILE A 80 -0.45 6.28 0.68
N GLY A 81 0.27 7.10 1.45
CA GLY A 81 -0.36 8.09 2.31
C GLY A 81 0.61 8.91 3.14
N PRO A 82 0.09 9.89 3.88
CA PRO A 82 0.91 10.65 4.81
C PRO A 82 1.34 9.77 5.98
N GLU A 83 2.58 9.93 6.40
CA GLU A 83 3.13 9.26 7.57
C GLU A 83 3.03 10.18 8.79
N LEU A 84 2.86 9.60 9.97
CA LEU A 84 2.85 10.36 11.23
C LEU A 84 4.28 10.67 11.72
N LYS A 85 5.25 9.88 11.29
CA LYS A 85 6.67 10.11 11.60
C LYS A 85 7.21 11.28 10.78
N ARG A 86 8.04 12.12 11.40
CA ARG A 86 8.70 13.26 10.71
C ARG A 86 9.82 12.81 9.76
N ASP A 87 10.38 11.64 9.99
CA ASP A 87 11.43 10.98 9.22
C ASP A 87 10.87 9.83 8.37
N GLY A 88 9.70 10.04 7.77
CA GLY A 88 9.04 9.06 6.92
C GLY A 88 9.86 8.70 5.68
N GLU A 89 9.69 7.47 5.18
CA GLU A 89 10.46 6.90 4.06
C GLU A 89 9.59 6.56 2.84
N GLU A 90 8.26 6.54 2.99
CA GLU A 90 7.35 6.13 1.95
C GLU A 90 7.20 7.18 0.83
N LEU A 91 6.70 6.74 -0.33
CA LEU A 91 6.64 7.54 -1.56
C LEU A 91 5.94 8.90 -1.37
N PHE A 92 4.86 8.97 -0.58
CA PHE A 92 4.16 10.23 -0.36
C PHE A 92 5.03 11.21 0.44
N HIS A 93 5.62 10.75 1.53
CA HIS A 93 6.51 11.56 2.38
C HIS A 93 7.74 12.03 1.59
N TRP A 94 8.39 11.09 0.89
CA TRP A 94 9.51 11.41 0.00
C TRP A 94 9.12 12.50 -1.02
N PHE A 95 7.99 12.35 -1.72
CA PHE A 95 7.56 13.33 -2.70
C PHE A 95 7.29 14.70 -2.07
N MET A 96 6.64 14.72 -0.91
CA MET A 96 6.34 15.96 -0.20
C MET A 96 7.59 16.68 0.32
N SER A 97 8.68 15.97 0.59
CA SER A 97 9.97 16.56 0.99
C SER A 97 10.79 17.14 -0.18
N GLN A 98 10.51 16.73 -1.43
CA GLN A 98 11.28 17.17 -2.59
C GLN A 98 10.99 18.62 -2.98
N THR A 99 11.94 19.26 -3.66
CA THR A 99 11.82 20.60 -4.25
C THR A 99 12.41 20.62 -5.67
N GLY A 100 12.07 21.64 -6.46
CA GLY A 100 12.61 21.81 -7.81
C GLY A 100 12.10 20.78 -8.80
N GLN A 101 12.83 19.69 -9.00
CA GLN A 101 12.53 18.68 -10.02
C GLN A 101 12.74 17.26 -9.49
N VAL A 102 11.87 16.33 -9.89
CA VAL A 102 11.98 14.89 -9.58
C VAL A 102 11.67 14.06 -10.83
N ASN A 103 12.18 12.84 -10.88
CA ASN A 103 11.84 11.87 -11.89
C ASN A 103 10.56 11.12 -11.53
N GLY A 104 9.66 10.96 -12.50
CA GLY A 104 8.48 10.10 -12.41
C GLY A 104 8.63 8.93 -13.39
N PHE A 105 8.61 7.70 -12.88
CA PHE A 105 8.83 6.49 -13.69
C PHE A 105 7.53 6.05 -14.37
N THR A 106 7.51 6.07 -15.71
CA THR A 106 6.34 5.70 -16.53
C THR A 106 6.16 4.18 -16.64
N GLN A 107 7.22 3.39 -16.36
CA GLN A 107 7.18 1.93 -16.39
C GLN A 107 7.15 1.28 -15.00
N ALA A 108 7.13 2.06 -13.93
CA ALA A 108 6.94 1.56 -12.56
C ALA A 108 5.44 1.50 -12.24
N ILE A 109 4.83 0.36 -12.48
CA ILE A 109 3.38 0.17 -12.37
C ILE A 109 2.97 -0.18 -10.94
N TRP A 110 1.89 0.43 -10.47
CA TRP A 110 1.34 0.30 -9.12
C TRP A 110 -0.18 0.09 -9.17
N SER A 111 -0.73 -0.68 -8.22
CA SER A 111 -2.17 -0.99 -8.15
C SER A 111 -2.73 -0.97 -6.72
N GLY A 112 -2.05 -0.31 -5.81
CA GLY A 112 -2.47 -0.22 -4.40
C GLY A 112 -3.58 0.80 -4.13
N VAL A 113 -3.75 1.12 -2.87
CA VAL A 113 -4.77 2.05 -2.37
C VAL A 113 -4.14 3.12 -1.46
N THR A 114 -4.89 4.17 -1.12
CA THR A 114 -4.44 5.11 -0.09
C THR A 114 -4.66 4.54 1.31
N THR A 115 -3.89 5.02 2.30
CA THR A 115 -4.05 4.66 3.73
C THR A 115 -5.49 4.87 4.19
N LEU A 116 -6.14 5.95 3.75
CA LEU A 116 -7.55 6.24 4.05
C LEU A 116 -8.50 5.16 3.50
N ILE A 117 -8.26 4.68 2.28
CA ILE A 117 -9.10 3.62 1.68
C ILE A 117 -8.83 2.28 2.35
N LEU A 118 -7.56 1.96 2.65
CA LEU A 118 -7.26 0.73 3.40
C LEU A 118 -7.96 0.72 4.76
N ALA A 119 -7.94 1.83 5.50
CA ALA A 119 -8.66 1.94 6.77
C ALA A 119 -10.15 1.65 6.62
N LYS A 120 -10.79 2.18 5.57
CA LYS A 120 -12.21 1.92 5.29
C LYS A 120 -12.49 0.46 4.88
N VAL A 121 -11.57 -0.18 4.15
CA VAL A 121 -11.68 -1.61 3.81
C VAL A 121 -11.56 -2.46 5.08
N VAL A 122 -10.64 -2.12 5.99
CA VAL A 122 -10.49 -2.82 7.27
C VAL A 122 -11.74 -2.66 8.14
N ASP A 123 -12.27 -1.44 8.26
CA ASP A 123 -13.50 -1.13 8.99
C ASP A 123 -14.69 -1.95 8.44
N TRP A 124 -14.88 -1.94 7.13
CA TRP A 124 -15.87 -2.76 6.46
C TRP A 124 -15.65 -4.27 6.72
N ALA A 125 -14.39 -4.75 6.66
CA ALA A 125 -14.06 -6.17 6.87
C ALA A 125 -14.26 -6.64 8.32
N ILE A 126 -14.31 -5.73 9.29
CA ILE A 126 -14.66 -6.04 10.69
C ILE A 126 -16.15 -6.40 10.78
N GLU A 127 -17.00 -5.71 10.03
CA GLU A 127 -18.45 -5.92 10.03
C GLU A 127 -18.89 -7.08 9.14
N HIS A 128 -18.00 -7.60 8.28
CA HIS A 128 -18.33 -8.65 7.31
C HIS A 128 -17.51 -9.91 7.55
N GLU A 129 -18.16 -11.06 7.39
CA GLU A 129 -17.55 -12.37 7.68
C GLU A 129 -16.67 -12.90 6.52
N ILE A 130 -15.86 -12.03 5.90
CA ILE A 130 -14.92 -12.46 4.86
C ILE A 130 -13.64 -13.04 5.47
N THR A 131 -13.10 -14.10 4.88
CA THR A 131 -11.91 -14.80 5.35
C THR A 131 -11.00 -15.24 4.19
N GLY A 132 -9.76 -15.63 4.52
CA GLY A 132 -8.77 -16.03 3.52
C GLY A 132 -7.94 -14.86 3.03
N LEU A 133 -7.54 -14.86 1.75
CA LEU A 133 -6.68 -13.83 1.17
C LEU A 133 -7.42 -13.05 0.08
N TYR A 134 -7.33 -11.71 0.15
CA TYR A 134 -7.85 -10.80 -0.87
C TYR A 134 -6.80 -9.79 -1.31
N HIS A 135 -6.84 -9.44 -2.59
CA HIS A 135 -6.14 -8.27 -3.11
C HIS A 135 -6.99 -7.02 -2.93
N VAL A 136 -6.49 -6.02 -2.19
CA VAL A 136 -7.18 -4.73 -2.01
C VAL A 136 -6.72 -3.77 -3.11
N THR A 137 -7.50 -3.64 -4.15
CA THR A 137 -7.22 -2.84 -5.35
C THR A 137 -8.53 -2.45 -6.03
N ASN A 138 -8.52 -1.40 -6.85
CA ASN A 138 -9.65 -1.04 -7.72
C ASN A 138 -9.61 -1.76 -9.08
N ASN A 139 -8.83 -2.83 -9.19
CA ASN A 139 -8.61 -3.61 -10.42
C ASN A 139 -8.05 -2.82 -11.61
N ASN A 140 -7.48 -1.65 -11.34
CA ASN A 140 -6.73 -0.85 -12.31
C ASN A 140 -5.28 -0.69 -11.82
N SER A 141 -4.43 -0.20 -12.71
CA SER A 141 -3.07 0.16 -12.38
C SER A 141 -2.76 1.60 -12.81
N ILE A 142 -1.76 2.19 -12.18
CA ILE A 142 -1.25 3.53 -12.51
C ILE A 142 0.27 3.49 -12.46
N ASP A 143 0.94 4.18 -13.37
CA ASP A 143 2.37 4.36 -13.28
C ASP A 143 2.76 5.41 -12.22
N LYS A 144 4.00 5.34 -11.74
CA LYS A 144 4.48 6.25 -10.69
C LYS A 144 4.51 7.72 -11.12
N TYR A 145 4.77 8.00 -12.41
CA TYR A 145 4.71 9.37 -12.94
C TYR A 145 3.30 9.95 -12.82
N SER A 146 2.30 9.22 -13.31
CA SER A 146 0.89 9.63 -13.24
C SER A 146 0.40 9.76 -11.78
N LEU A 147 0.82 8.85 -10.89
CA LEU A 147 0.50 8.90 -9.47
C LEU A 147 1.07 10.17 -8.81
N LEU A 148 2.35 10.51 -9.07
CA LEU A 148 2.96 11.74 -8.57
C LEU A 148 2.28 13.00 -9.15
N CYS A 149 1.84 12.97 -10.41
CA CYS A 149 1.07 14.06 -11.02
C CYS A 149 -0.28 14.27 -10.30
N LEU A 150 -0.98 13.21 -9.90
CA LEU A 150 -2.20 13.33 -9.10
C LEU A 150 -1.92 13.94 -7.73
N ILE A 151 -0.87 13.49 -7.03
CA ILE A 151 -0.47 14.06 -5.73
C ILE A 151 -0.14 15.54 -5.89
N LYS A 152 0.70 15.91 -6.89
CA LYS A 152 1.02 17.31 -7.19
C LYS A 152 -0.23 18.15 -7.43
N LYS A 153 -1.19 17.64 -8.22
CA LYS A 153 -2.45 18.34 -8.56
C LYS A 153 -3.22 18.73 -7.29
N TYR A 154 -3.40 17.81 -6.36
CA TYR A 154 -4.24 18.02 -5.19
C TYR A 154 -3.52 18.67 -4.02
N THR A 155 -2.21 18.49 -3.86
CA THR A 155 -1.39 19.20 -2.88
C THR A 155 -0.99 20.60 -3.34
N LYS A 156 -1.17 20.93 -4.63
CA LYS A 156 -0.71 22.18 -5.27
C LYS A 156 0.80 22.42 -5.10
N LYS A 157 1.57 21.35 -4.95
CA LYS A 157 3.01 21.42 -4.74
C LYS A 157 3.72 22.00 -5.97
N ASN A 158 4.55 23.03 -5.75
CA ASN A 158 5.36 23.63 -6.81
C ASN A 158 6.63 22.80 -7.06
N ILE A 159 6.53 21.81 -7.96
CA ILE A 159 7.62 20.88 -8.32
C ILE A 159 7.44 20.45 -9.78
N SER A 160 8.53 20.25 -10.50
CA SER A 160 8.51 19.66 -11.84
C SER A 160 8.66 18.13 -11.73
N ILE A 161 7.83 17.38 -12.46
CA ILE A 161 7.92 15.92 -12.54
C ILE A 161 8.31 15.57 -13.98
N ILE A 162 9.48 14.96 -14.15
CA ILE A 162 9.99 14.58 -15.47
C ILE A 162 9.67 13.11 -15.71
N PRO A 163 8.95 12.78 -16.81
CA PRO A 163 8.70 11.39 -17.16
C PRO A 163 10.00 10.68 -17.54
N VAL A 164 10.24 9.51 -16.99
CA VAL A 164 11.41 8.68 -17.27
C VAL A 164 10.98 7.28 -17.64
N GLU A 165 11.43 6.81 -18.79
CA GLU A 165 11.26 5.43 -19.25
C GLU A 165 12.40 4.57 -18.75
N ASP A 166 12.32 4.11 -17.50
CA ASP A 166 13.26 3.16 -16.93
C ASP A 166 12.49 1.89 -16.52
N LYS A 167 12.90 0.75 -17.07
CA LYS A 167 12.24 -0.53 -16.83
C LYS A 167 12.29 -0.87 -15.34
N LYS A 168 11.14 -0.90 -14.70
CA LYS A 168 10.96 -1.25 -13.30
C LYS A 168 10.12 -2.52 -13.17
N PRO A 169 10.24 -3.27 -12.07
CA PRO A 169 9.35 -4.40 -11.80
C PRO A 169 7.89 -3.96 -11.80
N ASN A 170 7.04 -4.74 -12.49
CA ASN A 170 5.58 -4.55 -12.46
C ASN A 170 4.95 -5.46 -11.40
N LYS A 171 4.68 -4.92 -10.23
CA LYS A 171 4.05 -5.65 -9.11
C LYS A 171 2.55 -5.42 -9.04
N SER A 172 1.93 -4.92 -10.11
CA SER A 172 0.48 -4.71 -10.12
C SER A 172 -0.28 -6.02 -9.96
N PHE A 173 -1.42 -5.94 -9.30
CA PHE A 173 -2.28 -7.07 -9.00
C PHE A 173 -3.75 -6.68 -9.16
N ILE A 174 -4.60 -7.68 -9.32
CA ILE A 174 -6.05 -7.55 -9.40
C ILE A 174 -6.71 -8.47 -8.38
N ASP A 175 -7.89 -8.10 -7.91
CA ASP A 175 -8.76 -8.98 -7.13
C ASP A 175 -9.54 -9.89 -8.07
N THR A 176 -9.38 -11.21 -7.90
CA THR A 176 -10.10 -12.23 -8.69
C THR A 176 -11.14 -12.97 -7.88
N ARG A 177 -11.26 -12.70 -6.59
CA ARG A 177 -12.25 -13.37 -5.73
C ARG A 177 -13.64 -12.78 -5.90
N ASN A 178 -13.73 -11.47 -6.20
CA ASN A 178 -14.99 -10.75 -6.40
C ASN A 178 -16.01 -10.87 -5.24
N GLU A 179 -15.52 -11.19 -4.04
CA GLU A 179 -16.33 -11.33 -2.83
C GLU A 179 -16.24 -10.09 -1.94
N LEU A 180 -15.29 -9.20 -2.26
CA LEU A 180 -15.10 -7.93 -1.55
C LEU A 180 -16.16 -6.93 -2.07
N ASP A 181 -17.34 -6.93 -1.48
CA ASP A 181 -18.43 -6.00 -1.82
C ASP A 181 -18.15 -4.58 -1.25
N PHE A 182 -16.93 -4.12 -1.46
CA PHE A 182 -16.47 -2.79 -1.12
C PHE A 182 -15.92 -2.11 -2.38
N ILE A 183 -16.62 -1.07 -2.84
CA ILE A 183 -16.21 -0.34 -4.05
C ILE A 183 -14.99 0.53 -3.76
N ILE A 184 -13.82 0.10 -4.25
CA ILE A 184 -12.58 0.88 -4.20
C ILE A 184 -12.59 1.91 -5.33
N PRO A 185 -12.49 3.22 -5.00
CA PRO A 185 -12.62 4.29 -6.00
C PRO A 185 -11.43 4.36 -6.96
N SER A 186 -11.56 5.20 -8.00
CA SER A 186 -10.42 5.52 -8.88
C SER A 186 -9.28 6.21 -8.13
N TYR A 187 -8.05 6.14 -8.67
CA TYR A 187 -6.87 6.77 -8.07
C TYR A 187 -7.07 8.27 -7.83
N GLU A 188 -7.67 8.97 -8.76
CA GLU A 188 -7.96 10.39 -8.61
C GLU A 188 -8.84 10.68 -7.38
N VAL A 189 -9.90 9.90 -7.21
CA VAL A 189 -10.82 10.03 -6.05
C VAL A 189 -10.12 9.66 -4.75
N MET A 190 -9.32 8.58 -4.75
CA MET A 190 -8.57 8.14 -3.57
C MET A 190 -7.57 9.20 -3.10
N ILE A 191 -6.75 9.71 -4.03
CA ILE A 191 -5.73 10.74 -3.71
C ILE A 191 -6.40 12.04 -3.24
N ARG A 192 -7.44 12.50 -3.94
CA ARG A 192 -8.18 13.70 -3.52
C ARG A 192 -8.72 13.56 -2.09
N LYS A 193 -9.46 12.48 -1.80
CA LYS A 193 -10.04 12.26 -0.47
C LYS A 193 -8.98 12.16 0.64
N MET A 194 -7.85 11.54 0.33
CA MET A 194 -6.73 11.44 1.27
C MET A 194 -6.13 12.81 1.58
N ILE A 195 -5.93 13.64 0.57
CA ILE A 195 -5.38 15.00 0.76
C ILE A 195 -6.42 15.90 1.46
N ASP A 196 -7.70 15.80 1.12
CA ASP A 196 -8.76 16.54 1.81
C ASP A 196 -8.79 16.17 3.31
N MET A 197 -8.68 14.88 3.65
CA MET A 197 -8.59 14.41 5.03
C MET A 197 -7.34 14.96 5.74
N MET A 198 -6.18 14.94 5.07
CA MET A 198 -4.95 15.52 5.62
C MET A 198 -5.08 17.02 5.89
N LEU A 199 -5.72 17.77 4.99
CA LEU A 199 -5.96 19.21 5.16
C LEU A 199 -6.98 19.54 6.26
N GLN A 200 -7.93 18.65 6.54
CA GLN A 200 -8.87 18.77 7.65
C GLN A 200 -8.24 18.48 9.02
N ASN A 201 -7.12 17.73 9.04
CA ASN A 201 -6.42 17.33 10.27
C ASN A 201 -4.98 17.88 10.29
N LYS A 202 -4.83 19.16 10.01
CA LYS A 202 -3.53 19.83 9.84
C LYS A 202 -2.58 19.67 11.01
N GLU A 203 -3.08 19.72 12.23
CA GLU A 203 -2.33 19.53 13.46
C GLU A 203 -1.62 18.15 13.53
N ILE A 204 -2.20 17.11 12.93
CA ILE A 204 -1.60 15.78 12.86
C ILE A 204 -0.53 15.73 11.75
N TYR A 205 -0.70 16.52 10.70
CA TYR A 205 0.12 16.48 9.47
C TYR A 205 0.91 17.77 9.24
N GLU A 206 1.25 18.52 10.30
CA GLU A 206 2.01 19.80 10.25
C GLU A 206 3.28 19.73 9.40
N GLN A 207 3.95 18.58 9.38
CA GLN A 207 5.17 18.34 8.61
C GLN A 207 4.99 18.52 7.09
N TYR A 208 3.76 18.47 6.58
CA TYR A 208 3.44 18.67 5.17
C TYR A 208 2.98 20.09 4.84
N GLU A 209 2.72 20.95 5.83
CA GLU A 209 2.31 22.35 5.61
C GLU A 209 3.48 23.27 5.25
N SER A 210 4.65 23.03 5.80
CA SER A 210 5.81 23.95 5.70
C SER A 210 6.39 24.13 4.29
N ASN A 211 6.04 23.28 3.33
CA ASN A 211 6.52 23.35 1.96
C ASN A 211 5.64 24.17 1.00
N SER A 212 4.44 24.59 1.42
CA SER A 212 3.54 25.43 0.62
C SER A 212 3.69 26.94 0.90
N ALA A 213 4.35 27.32 1.99
CA ALA A 213 4.40 28.69 2.50
C ALA A 213 5.80 29.35 2.42
N ARG A 214 6.83 28.67 1.94
CA ARG A 214 8.14 29.32 1.70
C ARG A 214 8.20 29.81 0.24
N LYS A 215 7.64 31.02 0.06
CA LYS A 215 7.97 31.92 -1.04
C LYS A 215 9.19 32.74 -0.70
#